data_b1ffd316f01c9ae4130e2a037da0bd74
#
_entry.id   b1ffd316f01c9ae4130e2a037da0bd74
#
_cell.length_a   1.000
_cell.length_b   1.000
_cell.length_c   1.000
_cell.angle_alpha   90.00
_cell.angle_beta   90.00
_cell.angle_gamma   90.00
#
_symmetry.space_group_name_H-M   'P 1'
#
loop_
_entity.id
_entity.type
_entity.pdbx_description
1 polymer ?
#
loop_
_entity_poly.entity_id
_entity_poly.type
_entity_poly.pdbx_seq_one_letter_code
_entity_poly.pdbx_strand_id
1 'polypeptide(L)'
;MSRAIEFPATGFSFEAAKRAAYDLMARVDVSFSVADQSLSCELSPVKADVDMASAERDFRRSVLDHELRLSIERQTEPLRTAILALAFSNTGLQRE
;
A
#
# COMPACT_ATOMS: atom_id res chain seq x y z
N MET A 1 -1.35 15.98 19.17
CA MET A 1 0.03 15.49 18.97
C MET A 1 0.10 14.71 17.68
N SER A 2 1.13 14.96 16.89
CA SER A 2 1.32 14.21 15.66
C SER A 2 2.58 13.37 15.77
N ARG A 3 2.67 12.33 14.93
CA ARG A 3 3.83 11.45 14.86
C ARG A 3 4.28 11.33 13.43
N ALA A 4 5.57 11.45 13.21
CA ALA A 4 6.15 11.30 11.88
C ALA A 4 6.79 9.93 11.76
N ILE A 5 6.50 9.25 10.65
CA ILE A 5 7.05 7.94 10.35
C ILE A 5 7.69 8.02 8.97
N GLU A 6 8.90 7.51 8.83
CA GLU A 6 9.58 7.48 7.56
C GLU A 6 9.73 6.05 7.05
N PHE A 7 9.50 5.87 5.77
CA PHE A 7 9.71 4.59 5.10
C PHE A 7 10.69 4.79 3.97
N PRO A 8 11.64 3.86 3.78
CA PRO A 8 12.52 3.94 2.61
C PRO A 8 11.71 3.73 1.33
N ALA A 9 11.92 4.59 0.36
CA ALA A 9 11.16 4.52 -0.88
C ALA A 9 11.48 3.26 -1.70
N THR A 10 12.59 2.60 -1.41
CA THR A 10 13.00 1.39 -2.13
C THR A 10 12.22 0.16 -1.69
N GLY A 11 11.65 0.17 -0.49
CA GLY A 11 10.94 -0.99 0.03
C GLY A 11 9.46 -0.79 0.23
N PHE A 12 8.98 0.44 0.11
CA PHE A 12 7.59 0.77 0.39
C PHE A 12 7.06 1.74 -0.65
N SER A 13 5.87 1.49 -1.14
CA SER A 13 5.27 2.34 -2.15
C SER A 13 4.31 3.33 -1.51
N PHE A 14 4.13 4.46 -2.19
CA PHE A 14 3.15 5.45 -1.79
C PHE A 14 1.74 4.85 -1.79
N GLU A 15 1.47 3.94 -2.73
CA GLU A 15 0.18 3.27 -2.81
C GLU A 15 -0.14 2.48 -1.54
N ALA A 16 0.84 1.75 -1.01
CA ALA A 16 0.66 0.99 0.22
C ALA A 16 0.37 1.94 1.39
N ALA A 17 1.10 3.05 1.45
CA ALA A 17 0.90 4.04 2.52
C ALA A 17 -0.48 4.67 2.44
N LYS A 18 -0.96 4.97 1.23
CA LYS A 18 -2.30 5.54 1.05
C LYS A 18 -3.38 4.56 1.50
N ARG A 19 -3.24 3.30 1.17
CA ARG A 19 -4.21 2.29 1.58
C ARG A 19 -4.22 2.12 3.10
N ALA A 20 -3.03 2.16 3.71
CA ALA A 20 -2.94 2.10 5.17
C ALA A 20 -3.59 3.31 5.83
N ALA A 21 -3.39 4.50 5.26
CA ALA A 21 -4.03 5.71 5.77
C ALA A 21 -5.55 5.60 5.70
N TYR A 22 -6.06 5.02 4.64
CA TYR A 22 -7.49 4.80 4.49
C TYR A 22 -8.00 3.85 5.59
N ASP A 23 -7.25 2.78 5.86
CA ASP A 23 -7.65 1.82 6.89
C ASP A 23 -7.76 2.45 8.27
N LEU A 24 -6.93 3.46 8.54
CA LEU A 24 -6.88 4.09 9.85
C LEU A 24 -7.57 5.45 9.92
N MET A 25 -8.32 5.82 8.90
CA MET A 25 -8.89 7.18 8.81
C MET A 25 -9.87 7.50 9.93
N ALA A 26 -10.42 6.50 10.57
CA ALA A 26 -11.32 6.73 11.72
C ALA A 26 -10.56 7.19 12.96
N ARG A 27 -9.25 6.96 13.02
CA ARG A 27 -8.42 7.27 14.19
C ARG A 27 -7.43 8.38 13.93
N VAL A 28 -6.85 8.43 12.74
CA VAL A 28 -5.80 9.40 12.42
C VAL A 28 -5.99 9.97 11.03
N ASP A 29 -5.53 11.20 10.87
CA ASP A 29 -5.31 11.82 9.56
C ASP A 29 -3.85 11.64 9.21
N VAL A 30 -3.55 11.36 7.96
CA VAL A 30 -2.19 11.12 7.52
C VAL A 30 -1.83 12.11 6.43
N SER A 31 -0.73 12.82 6.63
CA SER A 31 -0.14 13.70 5.61
C SER A 31 1.10 13.03 5.05
N PHE A 32 1.29 13.15 3.75
CA PHE A 32 2.42 12.52 3.08
C PHE A 32 3.36 13.56 2.51
N SER A 33 4.65 13.28 2.60
CA SER A 33 5.64 14.05 1.86
C SER A 33 6.70 13.09 1.37
N VAL A 34 7.18 13.34 0.14
CA VAL A 34 8.16 12.49 -0.50
C VAL A 34 9.46 13.24 -0.61
N ALA A 35 10.51 12.72 -0.01
CA ALA A 35 11.86 13.21 -0.19
C ALA A 35 12.62 12.23 -1.09
N ASP A 36 13.85 12.55 -1.45
CA ASP A 36 14.60 11.82 -2.49
C ASP A 36 14.50 10.30 -2.39
N GLN A 37 14.66 9.75 -1.21
CA GLN A 37 14.65 8.29 -1.05
C GLN A 37 13.83 7.85 0.14
N SER A 38 12.90 8.68 0.58
CA SER A 38 12.06 8.31 1.70
C SER A 38 10.67 8.89 1.54
N LEU A 39 9.72 8.20 2.14
CA LEU A 39 8.34 8.62 2.23
C LEU A 39 8.07 8.95 3.68
N SER A 40 7.71 10.20 3.95
CA SER A 40 7.36 10.63 5.30
C SER A 40 5.84 10.68 5.45
N CYS A 41 5.35 10.08 6.51
CA CYS A 41 3.94 10.08 6.84
C CYS A 41 3.78 10.73 8.21
N GLU A 42 2.96 11.77 8.28
CA GLU A 42 2.68 12.40 9.54
C GLU A 42 1.26 12.07 9.98
N LEU A 43 1.14 11.42 11.13
CA LEU A 43 -0.13 10.98 11.69
C LEU A 43 -0.59 11.97 12.73
N SER A 44 -1.83 12.43 12.59
CA SER A 44 -2.46 13.33 13.56
C SER A 44 -3.74 12.68 14.06
N PRO A 45 -4.03 12.75 15.37
CA PRO A 45 -5.24 12.11 15.88
C PRO A 45 -6.48 12.88 15.43
N VAL A 46 -7.54 12.16 15.05
CA VAL A 46 -8.80 12.79 14.72
C VAL A 46 -9.58 13.19 15.97
N LYS A 47 -9.27 12.55 17.10
CA LYS A 47 -9.87 12.84 18.40
C LYS A 47 -8.80 12.85 19.47
N ALA A 48 -9.07 13.53 20.58
CA ALA A 48 -8.10 13.66 21.64
C ALA A 48 -7.79 12.35 22.36
N ASP A 49 -8.70 11.38 22.29
CA ASP A 49 -8.56 10.12 23.03
C ASP A 49 -7.88 9.02 22.22
N VAL A 50 -7.37 9.33 21.04
CA VAL A 50 -6.69 8.33 20.21
C VAL A 50 -5.33 8.00 20.82
N ASP A 51 -5.06 6.69 20.98
CA ASP A 51 -3.75 6.20 21.42
C ASP A 51 -2.80 6.23 20.23
N MET A 52 -1.95 7.25 20.17
CA MET A 52 -1.06 7.43 19.03
C MET A 52 0.01 6.34 18.92
N ALA A 53 0.44 5.76 20.04
CA ALA A 53 1.41 4.67 19.97
C ALA A 53 0.79 3.44 19.29
N SER A 54 -0.44 3.14 19.62
CA SER A 54 -1.17 2.04 19.00
C SER A 54 -1.46 2.34 17.53
N ALA A 55 -1.87 3.56 17.24
CA ALA A 55 -2.17 3.97 15.87
C ALA A 55 -0.92 3.89 14.99
N GLU A 56 0.23 4.32 15.50
CA GLU A 56 1.48 4.23 14.75
C GLU A 56 1.84 2.78 14.45
N ARG A 57 1.72 1.91 15.44
CA ARG A 57 2.01 0.49 15.24
C ARG A 57 1.09 -0.12 14.22
N ASP A 58 -0.20 0.18 14.30
CA ASP A 58 -1.17 -0.36 13.36
C ASP A 58 -0.94 0.19 11.96
N PHE A 59 -0.56 1.46 11.86
CA PHE A 59 -0.25 2.06 10.57
C PHE A 59 0.95 1.35 9.92
N ARG A 60 2.01 1.12 10.68
CA ARG A 60 3.19 0.44 10.15
C ARG A 60 2.85 -0.97 9.67
N ARG A 61 2.05 -1.69 10.44
CA ARG A 61 1.60 -3.03 10.05
C ARG A 61 0.75 -2.99 8.79
N SER A 62 -0.14 -2.01 8.71
CA SER A 62 -1.02 -1.88 7.56
C SER A 62 -0.23 -1.55 6.29
N VAL A 63 0.76 -0.66 6.40
CA VAL A 63 1.63 -0.34 5.26
C VAL A 63 2.35 -1.59 4.78
N LEU A 64 2.92 -2.35 5.71
CA LEU A 64 3.63 -3.58 5.36
C LEU A 64 2.68 -4.59 4.71
N ASP A 65 1.50 -4.76 5.26
CA ASP A 65 0.51 -5.69 4.72
C ASP A 65 0.13 -5.32 3.28
N HIS A 66 -0.15 -4.05 3.04
CA HIS A 66 -0.51 -3.60 1.69
C HIS A 66 0.67 -3.69 0.74
N GLU A 67 1.88 -3.43 1.22
CA GLU A 67 3.06 -3.56 0.37
C GLU A 67 3.27 -5.00 -0.07
N LEU A 68 3.07 -5.94 0.84
CA LEU A 68 3.17 -7.36 0.49
C LEU A 68 2.11 -7.77 -0.53
N ARG A 69 0.89 -7.29 -0.35
CA ARG A 69 -0.18 -7.60 -1.28
C ARG A 69 0.10 -7.03 -2.67
N LEU A 70 0.55 -5.78 -2.72
CA LEU A 70 0.90 -5.14 -3.98
C LEU A 70 2.08 -5.84 -4.65
N SER A 71 3.05 -6.29 -3.87
CA SER A 71 4.19 -7.03 -4.39
C SER A 71 3.76 -8.34 -5.03
N ILE A 72 2.85 -9.05 -4.36
CA ILE A 72 2.31 -10.30 -4.90
C ILE A 72 1.54 -10.04 -6.19
N GLU A 73 0.71 -9.00 -6.22
CA GLU A 73 -0.03 -8.64 -7.43
C GLU A 73 0.93 -8.37 -8.59
N ARG A 74 1.99 -7.62 -8.34
CA ARG A 74 2.97 -7.31 -9.38
C ARG A 74 3.70 -8.54 -9.88
N GLN A 75 3.95 -9.49 -9.00
CA GLN A 75 4.65 -10.73 -9.38
C GLN A 75 3.76 -11.68 -10.15
N THR A 76 2.47 -11.71 -9.85
CA THR A 76 1.55 -12.65 -10.48
C THR A 76 0.91 -12.10 -11.75
N GLU A 77 0.92 -10.79 -11.93
CA GLU A 77 0.27 -10.18 -13.10
C GLU A 77 0.84 -10.66 -14.44
N PRO A 78 2.17 -10.71 -14.61
CA PRO A 78 2.71 -11.23 -15.88
C PRO A 78 2.29 -12.67 -16.16
N LEU A 79 2.23 -13.50 -15.14
CA LEU A 79 1.80 -14.89 -15.30
C LEU A 79 0.32 -14.94 -15.69
N ARG A 80 -0.50 -14.14 -15.03
CA ARG A 80 -1.92 -14.07 -15.36
C ARG A 80 -2.13 -13.62 -16.80
N THR A 81 -1.39 -12.62 -17.21
CA THR A 81 -1.47 -12.10 -18.58
C THR A 81 -1.05 -13.18 -19.58
N ALA A 82 0.00 -13.93 -19.28
CA ALA A 82 0.46 -15.01 -20.15
C ALA A 82 -0.60 -16.10 -20.29
N ILE A 83 -1.25 -16.45 -19.18
CA ILE A 83 -2.31 -17.47 -19.20
C ILE A 83 -3.49 -17.02 -20.05
N LEU A 84 -3.90 -15.75 -19.90
CA LEU A 84 -4.98 -15.20 -20.70
C LEU A 84 -4.63 -15.15 -22.19
N ALA A 85 -3.41 -14.78 -22.49
CA ALA A 85 -2.94 -14.73 -23.88
C ALA A 85 -3.00 -16.10 -24.52
N LEU A 86 -2.57 -17.13 -23.79
CA LEU A 86 -2.65 -18.50 -24.30
C LEU A 86 -4.09 -18.93 -24.53
N ALA A 87 -4.99 -18.62 -23.59
CA ALA A 87 -6.38 -18.97 -23.73
C ALA A 87 -7.01 -18.31 -24.96
N PHE A 88 -6.71 -17.04 -25.19
CA PHE A 88 -7.22 -16.33 -26.36
C PHE A 88 -6.62 -16.85 -27.65
N SER A 89 -5.35 -17.20 -27.65
CA SER A 89 -4.72 -17.81 -28.82
C SER A 89 -5.41 -19.11 -29.20
N ASN A 90 -5.64 -19.97 -28.22
CA ASN A 90 -6.30 -21.23 -28.48
C ASN A 90 -7.72 -21.04 -29.03
N THR A 91 -8.45 -20.07 -28.46
CA THR A 91 -9.79 -19.75 -28.93
C THR A 91 -9.76 -19.27 -30.37
N GLY A 92 -8.79 -18.42 -30.70
CA GLY A 92 -8.63 -17.93 -32.06
C GLY A 92 -8.35 -19.05 -33.04
N LEU A 93 -7.48 -19.97 -32.66
CA LEU A 93 -7.16 -21.09 -33.51
C LEU A 93 -8.36 -21.99 -33.76
N GLN A 94 -9.17 -22.18 -32.76
CA GLN A 94 -10.34 -23.05 -32.89
C GLN A 94 -11.39 -22.48 -33.84
N ARG A 95 -11.41 -21.18 -34.00
CA ARG A 95 -12.38 -20.56 -34.89
C ARG A 95 -11.97 -20.57 -36.36
N GLU A 96 -10.76 -20.89 -36.62
CA GLU A 96 -10.28 -21.02 -37.99
C GLU A 96 -10.54 -22.41 -38.55
#